data_5cf73ad61967eba037057231befe9eac
#
_entry.id   5cf73ad61967eba037057231befe9eac
#
_cell.length_a   1.000
_cell.length_b   1.000
_cell.length_c   1.000
_cell.angle_alpha   90.00
_cell.angle_beta   90.00
_cell.angle_gamma   90.00
#
_symmetry.space_group_name_H-M   'P 1'
#
loop_
_entity.id
_entity.type
_entity.pdbx_description
1 polymer ?
#
loop_
_entity_poly.entity_id
_entity_poly.type
_entity_poly.pdbx_seq_one_letter_code
_entity_poly.pdbx_strand_id
1 'polypeptide(L)'
;MRRLNWGCGDHVAPGWINSDVKPGAGTDLVADIREGLPLEAGSVDYAVSIHALPEFSYPELVPVLEELRRVLAPGGTLRLALPDLDRGIDAYRSGEESYFKVPAEEVRSLGGRFVVQMLWYGWSRSLFTADFALELLERAGFTDVRACSFGVTASGIPEIVELDNREEESLFVEGRAPRSGPRPRRRRKSWKDAGSGYNRAMARRESIRVVDVSLAEPDDGLRKAHLDHPATGEELDGNALKIVGWAVGREKPVESVEVLAAGEVVATTPVQIERPGVAGAYPDTPGSGTAGFRLVVQGSGEGRHELAVRGLVDGKQAPIASIVLEIRRRGLLSRLFGDR
;
A
#
# COMPACT_ATOMS: atom_id res chain seq x y z
N MET A 1 24.26 21.08 -17.64
CA MET A 1 23.44 20.28 -16.71
C MET A 1 23.51 18.81 -17.13
N ARG A 2 23.80 17.91 -16.18
CA ARG A 2 23.74 16.44 -16.39
C ARG A 2 22.35 15.95 -16.05
N ARG A 3 21.69 15.33 -16.98
CA ARG A 3 20.28 14.90 -16.88
C ARG A 3 20.16 13.40 -17.12
N LEU A 4 19.39 12.73 -16.26
CA LEU A 4 19.22 11.28 -16.26
C LEU A 4 17.79 10.91 -16.71
N ASN A 5 17.68 10.10 -17.74
CA ASN A 5 16.47 9.39 -18.17
C ASN A 5 16.57 7.95 -17.64
N TRP A 6 15.99 7.69 -16.48
CA TRP A 6 16.08 6.38 -15.83
C TRP A 6 14.90 5.47 -16.17
N GLY A 7 15.21 4.26 -16.59
CA GLY A 7 14.23 3.30 -17.11
C GLY A 7 13.74 3.74 -18.48
N CYS A 8 14.69 4.15 -19.35
CA CYS A 8 14.36 4.75 -20.63
C CYS A 8 13.68 3.78 -21.62
N GLY A 9 13.87 2.46 -21.46
CA GLY A 9 13.41 1.50 -22.45
C GLY A 9 13.86 1.90 -23.85
N ASP A 10 12.91 1.92 -24.78
CA ASP A 10 13.13 2.35 -26.16
C ASP A 10 13.02 3.89 -26.36
N HIS A 11 12.68 4.64 -25.28
CA HIS A 11 12.51 6.09 -25.34
C HIS A 11 13.79 6.83 -24.94
N VAL A 12 14.82 6.70 -25.76
CA VAL A 12 16.08 7.40 -25.56
C VAL A 12 15.97 8.89 -25.94
N ALA A 13 16.59 9.74 -25.14
CA ALA A 13 16.56 11.19 -25.34
C ALA A 13 17.96 11.74 -25.62
N PRO A 14 18.19 12.47 -26.74
CA PRO A 14 19.48 13.05 -27.05
C PRO A 14 19.96 14.01 -25.96
N GLY A 15 21.22 13.89 -25.55
CA GLY A 15 21.82 14.74 -24.52
C GLY A 15 21.41 14.42 -23.09
N TRP A 16 20.67 13.33 -22.87
CA TRP A 16 20.43 12.74 -21.56
C TRP A 16 21.35 11.53 -21.33
N ILE A 17 21.59 11.19 -20.11
CA ILE A 17 22.13 9.88 -19.73
C ILE A 17 20.95 8.92 -19.75
N ASN A 18 20.82 8.13 -20.82
CA ASN A 18 19.75 7.14 -20.96
C ASN A 18 20.16 5.86 -20.22
N SER A 19 19.43 5.49 -19.19
CA SER A 19 19.75 4.32 -18.36
C SER A 19 18.60 3.32 -18.34
N ASP A 20 18.94 2.05 -18.56
CA ASP A 20 18.00 0.94 -18.42
C ASP A 20 18.71 -0.30 -17.89
N VAL A 21 17.94 -1.29 -17.38
CA VAL A 21 18.48 -2.60 -16.99
C VAL A 21 18.83 -3.46 -18.21
N LYS A 22 18.18 -3.21 -19.35
CA LYS A 22 18.41 -3.89 -20.61
C LYS A 22 19.23 -3.03 -21.55
N PRO A 23 20.19 -3.61 -22.30
CA PRO A 23 20.85 -2.88 -23.37
C PRO A 23 19.86 -2.58 -24.50
N GLY A 24 19.89 -1.36 -25.02
CA GLY A 24 19.09 -0.90 -26.15
C GLY A 24 19.87 0.05 -27.05
N ALA A 25 19.34 0.36 -28.23
CA ALA A 25 19.94 1.33 -29.13
C ALA A 25 19.85 2.73 -28.48
N GLY A 26 21.00 3.32 -28.12
CA GLY A 26 21.07 4.63 -27.44
C GLY A 26 20.97 4.57 -25.91
N THR A 27 20.97 3.39 -25.29
CA THR A 27 21.15 3.25 -23.86
C THR A 27 22.63 3.52 -23.51
N ASP A 28 22.89 4.61 -22.77
CA ASP A 28 24.23 5.02 -22.38
C ASP A 28 24.73 4.23 -21.15
N LEU A 29 23.82 3.81 -20.30
CA LEU A 29 24.10 3.18 -19.02
C LEU A 29 23.21 1.96 -18.80
N VAL A 30 23.78 0.78 -18.97
CA VAL A 30 23.10 -0.49 -18.67
C VAL A 30 23.39 -0.85 -17.21
N ALA A 31 22.39 -0.71 -16.35
CA ALA A 31 22.53 -0.96 -14.92
C ALA A 31 21.22 -1.35 -14.24
N ASP A 32 21.29 -2.32 -13.33
CA ASP A 32 20.21 -2.59 -12.41
C ASP A 32 20.33 -1.63 -11.20
N ILE A 33 19.37 -0.74 -11.04
CA ILE A 33 19.36 0.23 -9.94
C ILE A 33 19.42 -0.46 -8.56
N ARG A 34 18.99 -1.71 -8.46
CA ARG A 34 19.08 -2.51 -7.24
C ARG A 34 20.52 -2.76 -6.81
N GLU A 35 21.44 -2.86 -7.75
CA GLU A 35 22.88 -3.00 -7.52
C GLU A 35 23.57 -1.64 -7.34
N GLY A 36 22.84 -0.53 -7.58
CA GLY A 36 23.31 0.84 -7.59
C GLY A 36 23.69 1.31 -8.99
N LEU A 37 23.34 2.57 -9.29
CA LEU A 37 23.73 3.19 -10.56
C LEU A 37 25.24 3.51 -10.53
N PRO A 38 26.02 3.21 -11.58
CA PRO A 38 27.43 3.52 -11.69
C PRO A 38 27.65 5.01 -11.99
N LEU A 39 27.00 5.86 -11.21
CA LEU A 39 27.10 7.31 -11.20
C LEU A 39 27.58 7.79 -9.83
N GLU A 40 28.45 8.81 -9.82
CA GLU A 40 28.90 9.42 -8.58
C GLU A 40 27.71 10.08 -7.83
N ALA A 41 27.78 10.09 -6.50
CA ALA A 41 26.80 10.79 -5.69
C ALA A 41 26.81 12.29 -6.02
N GLY A 42 25.61 12.86 -6.23
CA GLY A 42 25.48 14.29 -6.51
C GLY A 42 25.94 14.70 -7.91
N SER A 43 26.05 13.77 -8.85
CA SER A 43 26.58 14.03 -10.20
C SER A 43 25.50 14.36 -11.24
N VAL A 44 24.22 14.30 -10.90
CA VAL A 44 23.10 14.54 -11.81
C VAL A 44 22.27 15.73 -11.32
N ASP A 45 22.03 16.70 -12.18
CA ASP A 45 21.27 17.91 -11.82
C ASP A 45 19.77 17.63 -11.69
N TYR A 46 19.21 16.79 -12.57
CA TYR A 46 17.83 16.31 -12.48
C TYR A 46 17.67 14.95 -13.17
N ALA A 47 16.67 14.21 -12.71
CA ALA A 47 16.32 12.89 -13.23
C ALA A 47 14.84 12.81 -13.55
N VAL A 48 14.51 12.08 -14.63
CA VAL A 48 13.14 11.78 -15.03
C VAL A 48 12.99 10.27 -15.16
N SER A 49 11.84 9.74 -14.79
CA SER A 49 11.47 8.35 -15.01
C SER A 49 9.99 8.24 -15.36
N ILE A 50 9.72 7.56 -16.46
CA ILE A 50 8.37 7.35 -16.97
C ILE A 50 8.05 5.86 -16.90
N HIS A 51 7.10 5.49 -16.03
CA HIS A 51 6.58 4.14 -15.85
C HIS A 51 7.61 3.03 -15.54
N ALA A 52 8.83 3.36 -15.09
CA ALA A 52 9.80 2.34 -14.68
C ALA A 52 9.65 1.90 -13.21
N LEU A 53 9.28 2.81 -12.30
CA LEU A 53 9.12 2.50 -10.88
C LEU A 53 8.05 1.40 -10.60
N PRO A 54 6.95 1.27 -11.34
CA PRO A 54 5.96 0.21 -11.15
C PRO A 54 6.51 -1.22 -11.25
N GLU A 55 7.63 -1.45 -11.94
CA GLU A 55 8.24 -2.78 -12.07
C GLU A 55 8.86 -3.30 -10.76
N PHE A 56 8.99 -2.45 -9.75
CA PHE A 56 9.52 -2.80 -8.44
C PHE A 56 8.42 -3.18 -7.47
N SER A 57 8.70 -4.18 -6.62
CA SER A 57 7.80 -4.55 -5.52
C SER A 57 7.86 -3.51 -4.40
N TYR A 58 6.81 -3.43 -3.59
CA TYR A 58 6.71 -2.46 -2.49
C TYR A 58 7.98 -2.33 -1.62
N PRO A 59 8.67 -3.42 -1.20
CA PRO A 59 9.90 -3.30 -0.41
C PRO A 59 11.06 -2.65 -1.16
N GLU A 60 11.04 -2.66 -2.48
CA GLU A 60 12.11 -2.14 -3.33
C GLU A 60 11.92 -0.65 -3.62
N LEU A 61 10.70 -0.10 -3.49
CA LEU A 61 10.38 1.27 -3.92
C LEU A 61 11.24 2.33 -3.22
N VAL A 62 11.29 2.33 -1.89
CA VAL A 62 12.08 3.31 -1.14
C VAL A 62 13.59 3.18 -1.42
N PRO A 63 14.22 1.99 -1.39
CA PRO A 63 15.61 1.81 -1.81
C PRO A 63 15.93 2.33 -3.21
N VAL A 64 15.05 2.10 -4.19
CA VAL A 64 15.20 2.62 -5.57
C VAL A 64 15.18 4.15 -5.59
N LEU A 65 14.22 4.76 -4.91
CA LEU A 65 14.12 6.21 -4.79
C LEU A 65 15.31 6.83 -4.05
N GLU A 66 15.82 6.15 -3.02
CA GLU A 66 17.03 6.57 -2.31
C GLU A 66 18.26 6.55 -3.22
N GLU A 67 18.35 5.59 -4.14
CA GLU A 67 19.44 5.53 -5.10
C GLU A 67 19.36 6.66 -6.14
N LEU A 68 18.14 6.94 -6.67
CA LEU A 68 17.92 8.11 -7.51
C LEU A 68 18.28 9.41 -6.77
N ARG A 69 17.90 9.54 -5.50
CA ARG A 69 18.30 10.67 -4.68
C ARG A 69 19.81 10.77 -4.47
N ARG A 70 20.51 9.63 -4.33
CA ARG A 70 21.97 9.59 -4.16
C ARG A 70 22.71 10.22 -5.33
N VAL A 71 22.27 9.92 -6.54
CA VAL A 71 22.94 10.43 -7.76
C VAL A 71 22.60 11.89 -8.04
N LEU A 72 21.50 12.42 -7.51
CA LEU A 72 21.11 13.80 -7.67
C LEU A 72 22.00 14.75 -6.88
N ALA A 73 22.38 15.87 -7.52
CA ALA A 73 23.07 16.98 -6.87
C ALA A 73 22.23 17.57 -5.72
N PRO A 74 22.83 18.22 -4.73
CA PRO A 74 22.10 18.95 -3.71
C PRO A 74 21.11 19.96 -4.34
N GLY A 75 19.83 19.83 -4.05
CA GLY A 75 18.77 20.63 -4.67
C GLY A 75 18.30 20.14 -6.05
N GLY A 76 18.90 19.08 -6.58
CA GLY A 76 18.49 18.43 -7.83
C GLY A 76 17.08 17.84 -7.72
N THR A 77 16.39 17.72 -8.85
CA THR A 77 14.98 17.29 -8.88
C THR A 77 14.81 15.93 -9.52
N LEU A 78 13.99 15.08 -8.90
CA LEU A 78 13.43 13.87 -9.50
C LEU A 78 12.01 14.17 -9.96
N ARG A 79 11.69 13.82 -11.22
CA ARG A 79 10.33 13.78 -11.75
C ARG A 79 9.94 12.35 -12.10
N LEU A 80 8.77 11.93 -11.63
CA LEU A 80 8.20 10.61 -11.93
C LEU A 80 6.86 10.79 -12.64
N ALA A 81 6.66 10.04 -13.72
CA ALA A 81 5.34 9.74 -14.25
C ALA A 81 5.01 8.28 -13.91
N LEU A 82 3.86 8.04 -13.32
CA LEU A 82 3.44 6.74 -12.82
C LEU A 82 2.01 6.44 -13.29
N PRO A 83 1.64 5.18 -13.58
CA PRO A 83 0.25 4.83 -13.84
C PRO A 83 -0.66 5.32 -12.71
N ASP A 84 -1.71 6.05 -13.07
CA ASP A 84 -2.64 6.67 -12.13
C ASP A 84 -3.77 5.68 -11.79
N LEU A 85 -3.70 5.10 -10.58
CA LEU A 85 -4.70 4.16 -10.11
C LEU A 85 -6.07 4.83 -9.91
N ASP A 86 -6.12 6.08 -9.44
CA ASP A 86 -7.37 6.78 -9.19
C ASP A 86 -8.12 7.02 -10.51
N ARG A 87 -7.42 7.50 -11.56
CA ARG A 87 -8.00 7.64 -12.91
C ARG A 87 -8.49 6.30 -13.47
N GLY A 88 -7.71 5.23 -13.27
CA GLY A 88 -8.11 3.89 -13.67
C GLY A 88 -9.39 3.40 -12.97
N ILE A 89 -9.52 3.67 -11.67
CA ILE A 89 -10.73 3.36 -10.89
C ILE A 89 -11.92 4.18 -11.38
N ASP A 90 -11.74 5.46 -11.62
CA ASP A 90 -12.80 6.36 -12.07
C ASP A 90 -13.29 5.98 -13.47
N ALA A 91 -12.37 5.69 -14.40
CA ALA A 91 -12.71 5.20 -15.73
C ALA A 91 -13.47 3.86 -15.68
N TYR A 92 -13.05 2.93 -14.81
CA TYR A 92 -13.75 1.67 -14.60
C TYR A 92 -15.17 1.89 -14.05
N ARG A 93 -15.35 2.77 -13.07
CA ARG A 93 -16.63 3.06 -12.44
C ARG A 93 -17.60 3.81 -13.36
N SER A 94 -17.08 4.71 -14.18
CA SER A 94 -17.86 5.48 -15.15
C SER A 94 -18.21 4.69 -16.41
N GLY A 95 -17.54 3.56 -16.64
CA GLY A 95 -17.69 2.78 -17.87
C GLY A 95 -16.95 3.40 -19.05
N GLU A 96 -15.92 4.21 -18.83
CA GLU A 96 -15.12 4.88 -19.87
C GLU A 96 -14.18 3.89 -20.55
N GLU A 97 -14.67 3.20 -21.57
CA GLU A 97 -13.91 2.18 -22.31
C GLU A 97 -12.66 2.72 -23.01
N SER A 98 -12.71 3.98 -23.48
CA SER A 98 -11.64 4.63 -24.22
C SER A 98 -10.36 4.83 -23.42
N TYR A 99 -10.46 4.88 -22.09
CA TYR A 99 -9.33 4.98 -21.20
C TYR A 99 -8.41 3.74 -21.27
N PHE A 100 -9.00 2.55 -21.47
CA PHE A 100 -8.26 1.31 -21.42
C PHE A 100 -7.59 1.00 -22.75
N LYS A 101 -6.25 0.94 -22.73
CA LYS A 101 -5.42 0.62 -23.91
C LYS A 101 -5.36 -0.89 -24.19
N VAL A 102 -5.84 -1.73 -23.26
CA VAL A 102 -5.97 -3.19 -23.45
C VAL A 102 -7.09 -3.45 -24.44
N PRO A 103 -6.82 -4.13 -25.58
CA PRO A 103 -7.81 -4.37 -26.61
C PRO A 103 -9.00 -5.22 -26.11
N ALA A 104 -10.21 -4.90 -26.56
CA ALA A 104 -11.41 -5.64 -26.19
C ALA A 104 -11.40 -7.08 -26.76
N GLU A 105 -10.65 -7.32 -27.82
CA GLU A 105 -10.41 -8.63 -28.44
C GLU A 105 -9.60 -9.55 -27.52
N GLU A 106 -8.67 -8.98 -26.74
CA GLU A 106 -7.87 -9.72 -25.74
C GLU A 106 -8.65 -9.94 -24.46
N VAL A 107 -9.30 -8.86 -23.94
CA VAL A 107 -10.01 -8.90 -22.68
C VAL A 107 -11.37 -8.18 -22.81
N ARG A 108 -12.44 -8.95 -22.96
CA ARG A 108 -13.78 -8.42 -23.23
C ARG A 108 -14.40 -7.62 -22.10
N SER A 109 -14.19 -8.05 -20.86
CA SER A 109 -14.79 -7.35 -19.71
C SER A 109 -14.02 -6.08 -19.36
N LEU A 110 -14.73 -4.99 -19.08
CA LEU A 110 -14.11 -3.73 -18.67
C LEU A 110 -13.26 -3.88 -17.42
N GLY A 111 -13.74 -4.66 -16.42
CA GLY A 111 -12.98 -4.98 -15.22
C GLY A 111 -11.69 -5.77 -15.50
N GLY A 112 -11.73 -6.68 -16.48
CA GLY A 112 -10.53 -7.39 -16.95
C GLY A 112 -9.52 -6.44 -17.59
N ARG A 113 -9.98 -5.54 -18.49
CA ARG A 113 -9.12 -4.51 -19.10
C ARG A 113 -8.48 -3.60 -18.05
N PHE A 114 -9.25 -3.16 -17.04
CA PHE A 114 -8.74 -2.41 -15.89
C PHE A 114 -7.61 -3.16 -15.18
N VAL A 115 -7.83 -4.43 -14.80
CA VAL A 115 -6.83 -5.23 -14.08
C VAL A 115 -5.56 -5.43 -14.91
N VAL A 116 -5.72 -5.82 -16.19
CA VAL A 116 -4.57 -6.05 -17.08
C VAL A 116 -3.78 -4.77 -17.33
N GLN A 117 -4.47 -3.61 -17.51
CA GLN A 117 -3.78 -2.32 -17.68
C GLN A 117 -3.04 -1.88 -16.42
N MET A 118 -3.64 -1.99 -15.25
CA MET A 118 -2.98 -1.61 -14.00
C MET A 118 -1.75 -2.47 -13.70
N LEU A 119 -1.84 -3.75 -13.97
CA LEU A 119 -0.70 -4.68 -13.81
C LEU A 119 0.21 -4.72 -15.05
N TRP A 120 -0.18 -4.05 -16.13
CA TRP A 120 0.52 -4.02 -17.41
C TRP A 120 1.04 -5.39 -17.83
N TYR A 121 0.09 -6.33 -18.04
CA TYR A 121 0.38 -7.73 -18.41
C TYR A 121 1.33 -8.45 -17.41
N GLY A 122 1.38 -8.00 -16.15
CA GLY A 122 2.23 -8.58 -15.10
C GLY A 122 3.62 -7.96 -14.97
N TRP A 123 3.93 -6.92 -15.72
CA TRP A 123 5.17 -6.15 -15.53
C TRP A 123 5.11 -5.23 -14.31
N SER A 124 3.96 -4.60 -14.06
CA SER A 124 3.76 -3.76 -12.87
C SER A 124 3.57 -4.63 -11.63
N ARG A 125 4.39 -4.39 -10.63
CA ARG A 125 4.40 -5.06 -9.31
C ARG A 125 3.93 -4.14 -8.19
N SER A 126 3.75 -2.86 -8.51
CA SER A 126 3.23 -1.83 -7.61
C SER A 126 2.30 -0.89 -8.36
N LEU A 127 1.27 -0.41 -7.66
CA LEU A 127 0.28 0.55 -8.15
C LEU A 127 0.38 1.83 -7.33
N PHE A 128 0.02 2.97 -7.94
CA PHE A 128 0.25 4.28 -7.36
C PHE A 128 -1.01 5.14 -7.41
N THR A 129 -1.27 5.81 -6.28
CA THR A 129 -2.08 7.02 -6.18
C THR A 129 -1.13 8.20 -5.96
N ALA A 130 -1.61 9.42 -6.14
CA ALA A 130 -0.74 10.60 -5.98
C ALA A 130 -0.20 10.72 -4.54
N ASP A 131 -1.03 10.52 -3.53
CA ASP A 131 -0.66 10.58 -2.11
C ASP A 131 0.38 9.50 -1.73
N PHE A 132 0.22 8.28 -2.24
CA PHE A 132 1.19 7.20 -2.03
C PHE A 132 2.55 7.51 -2.68
N ALA A 133 2.56 8.05 -3.90
CA ALA A 133 3.80 8.45 -4.58
C ALA A 133 4.54 9.55 -3.81
N LEU A 134 3.80 10.55 -3.27
CA LEU A 134 4.35 11.60 -2.43
C LEU A 134 4.95 11.04 -1.13
N GLU A 135 4.22 10.16 -0.42
CA GLU A 135 4.72 9.48 0.79
C GLU A 135 6.03 8.73 0.53
N LEU A 136 6.12 8.00 -0.59
CA LEU A 136 7.33 7.24 -0.93
C LEU A 136 8.53 8.16 -1.17
N LEU A 137 8.34 9.30 -1.85
CA LEU A 137 9.40 10.30 -2.05
C LEU A 137 9.87 10.89 -0.71
N GLU A 138 8.95 11.25 0.19
CA GLU A 138 9.29 11.73 1.53
C GLU A 138 10.06 10.67 2.34
N ARG A 139 9.61 9.43 2.34
CA ARG A 139 10.28 8.30 2.99
C ARG A 139 11.69 8.04 2.44
N ALA A 140 11.89 8.27 1.14
CA ALA A 140 13.20 8.20 0.51
C ALA A 140 14.09 9.42 0.83
N GLY A 141 13.56 10.41 1.56
CA GLY A 141 14.29 11.60 2.02
C GLY A 141 14.38 12.72 1.00
N PHE A 142 13.45 12.79 0.05
CA PHE A 142 13.23 13.97 -0.77
C PHE A 142 12.52 15.05 0.05
N THR A 143 12.72 16.31 -0.36
CA THR A 143 12.06 17.49 0.18
C THR A 143 11.29 18.20 -0.93
N ASP A 144 10.44 19.16 -0.60
CA ASP A 144 9.62 19.90 -1.58
C ASP A 144 8.83 18.96 -2.50
N VAL A 145 8.31 17.86 -1.92
CA VAL A 145 7.57 16.83 -2.64
C VAL A 145 6.19 17.35 -3.03
N ARG A 146 5.80 17.19 -4.29
CA ARG A 146 4.51 17.67 -4.79
C ARG A 146 4.00 16.93 -6.01
N ALA A 147 2.68 16.90 -6.17
CA ALA A 147 2.04 16.50 -7.41
C ALA A 147 2.16 17.62 -8.45
N CYS A 148 2.29 17.24 -9.71
CA CYS A 148 2.39 18.12 -10.86
C CYS A 148 1.40 17.67 -11.94
N SER A 149 1.20 18.50 -12.95
CA SER A 149 0.47 18.12 -14.16
C SER A 149 1.44 17.76 -15.29
N PHE A 150 0.92 17.12 -16.32
CA PHE A 150 1.63 16.89 -17.58
C PHE A 150 2.18 18.21 -18.13
N GLY A 151 3.45 18.21 -18.55
CA GLY A 151 4.11 19.39 -19.11
C GLY A 151 4.30 20.56 -18.13
N VAL A 152 3.96 20.40 -16.84
CA VAL A 152 4.08 21.46 -15.83
C VAL A 152 5.04 21.04 -14.74
N THR A 153 6.01 21.88 -14.43
CA THR A 153 6.99 21.67 -13.37
C THR A 153 6.99 22.81 -12.35
N ALA A 154 7.26 22.47 -11.11
CA ALA A 154 7.53 23.43 -10.05
C ALA A 154 9.02 23.47 -9.66
N SER A 155 9.88 22.75 -10.38
CA SER A 155 11.32 22.68 -10.11
C SER A 155 12.08 23.95 -10.46
N GLY A 156 11.57 24.76 -11.40
CA GLY A 156 12.29 25.87 -12.04
C GLY A 156 13.25 25.40 -13.14
N ILE A 157 13.17 24.13 -13.55
CA ILE A 157 13.94 23.52 -14.65
C ILE A 157 12.93 23.15 -15.75
N PRO A 158 12.71 24.03 -16.77
CA PRO A 158 11.70 23.75 -17.79
C PRO A 158 11.93 22.46 -18.57
N GLU A 159 13.19 22.07 -18.75
CA GLU A 159 13.58 20.90 -19.53
C GLU A 159 13.20 19.58 -18.87
N ILE A 160 12.85 19.59 -17.58
CA ILE A 160 12.49 18.35 -16.85
C ILE A 160 11.21 17.69 -17.39
N VAL A 161 10.37 18.46 -18.09
CA VAL A 161 9.11 17.96 -18.69
C VAL A 161 9.26 17.51 -20.15
N GLU A 162 10.48 17.65 -20.75
CA GLU A 162 10.71 17.24 -22.14
C GLU A 162 10.40 15.78 -22.43
N LEU A 163 10.50 14.93 -21.40
CA LEU A 163 10.25 13.49 -21.52
C LEU A 163 8.82 13.10 -21.16
N ASP A 164 8.00 14.05 -20.67
CA ASP A 164 6.62 13.74 -20.33
C ASP A 164 5.89 13.13 -21.52
N ASN A 165 5.26 12.02 -21.27
CA ASN A 165 4.37 11.34 -22.20
C ASN A 165 3.26 10.65 -21.40
N ARG A 166 2.30 10.00 -22.08
CA ARG A 166 1.21 9.25 -21.43
C ARG A 166 0.33 10.11 -20.49
N GLU A 167 -0.01 11.35 -20.92
CA GLU A 167 -0.82 12.30 -20.14
C GLU A 167 -2.12 11.68 -19.62
N GLU A 168 -2.79 10.89 -20.45
CA GLU A 168 -4.12 10.34 -20.16
C GLU A 168 -4.11 9.29 -19.05
N GLU A 169 -2.99 8.60 -18.82
CA GLU A 169 -2.90 7.44 -17.92
C GLU A 169 -1.95 7.64 -16.74
N SER A 170 -1.32 8.84 -16.62
CA SER A 170 -0.26 9.07 -15.64
C SER A 170 -0.59 10.14 -14.63
N LEU A 171 -0.18 9.91 -13.40
CA LEU A 171 0.07 10.95 -12.41
C LEU A 171 1.54 11.38 -12.49
N PHE A 172 1.80 12.64 -12.13
CA PHE A 172 3.14 13.23 -12.13
C PHE A 172 3.48 13.76 -10.76
N VAL A 173 4.67 13.41 -10.26
CA VAL A 173 5.18 13.90 -8.97
C VAL A 173 6.63 14.34 -9.08
N GLU A 174 6.99 15.35 -8.31
CA GLU A 174 8.37 15.85 -8.19
C GLU A 174 8.83 15.85 -6.73
N GLY A 175 10.13 15.63 -6.54
CA GLY A 175 10.79 15.76 -5.24
C GLY A 175 12.21 16.28 -5.41
N ARG A 176 12.69 17.10 -4.47
CA ARG A 176 14.06 17.64 -4.47
C ARG A 176 14.98 16.87 -3.57
N ALA A 177 16.19 16.61 -4.02
CA ALA A 177 17.27 16.19 -3.13
C ALA A 177 17.60 17.32 -2.13
N PRO A 178 17.79 17.04 -0.84
CA PRO A 178 18.11 18.07 0.15
C PRO A 178 19.34 18.89 -0.23
N ARG A 179 19.30 20.20 0.02
CA ARG A 179 20.42 21.12 -0.29
C ARG A 179 21.67 20.89 0.60
N SER A 180 21.48 20.41 1.80
CA SER A 180 22.59 19.90 2.63
C SER A 180 22.94 18.52 2.12
N GLY A 181 24.17 18.34 1.65
CA GLY A 181 24.66 17.09 1.05
C GLY A 181 24.34 15.84 1.88
N PRO A 182 24.33 14.68 1.27
CA PRO A 182 24.03 13.44 1.96
C PRO A 182 24.99 13.31 3.15
N ARG A 183 24.45 13.15 4.38
CA ARG A 183 25.27 12.71 5.51
C ARG A 183 25.97 11.45 5.06
N PRO A 184 27.34 11.32 5.26
CA PRO A 184 28.05 10.13 4.84
C PRO A 184 27.37 8.91 5.43
N ARG A 185 26.76 8.12 4.56
CA ARG A 185 26.13 6.86 4.96
C ARG A 185 27.19 5.94 5.51
N ARG A 186 26.96 5.40 6.69
CA ARG A 186 27.59 4.15 7.09
C ARG A 186 27.53 3.19 5.90
N ARG A 187 28.69 2.61 5.52
CA ARG A 187 28.93 1.65 4.44
C ARG A 187 27.68 0.84 4.13
N ARG A 188 27.11 1.00 2.92
CA ARG A 188 25.93 0.25 2.47
C ARG A 188 26.25 -1.23 2.62
N LYS A 189 25.48 -1.92 3.46
CA LYS A 189 25.38 -3.38 3.34
C LYS A 189 24.87 -3.66 1.94
N SER A 190 25.45 -4.65 1.28
CA SER A 190 25.04 -5.02 -0.08
C SER A 190 23.52 -5.24 -0.11
N TRP A 191 22.89 -5.13 -1.27
CA TRP A 191 21.48 -5.47 -1.47
C TRP A 191 21.12 -6.85 -0.87
N LYS A 192 22.07 -7.80 -0.91
CA LYS A 192 21.96 -9.09 -0.20
C LYS A 192 21.83 -8.91 1.31
N ASP A 193 22.43 -7.84 1.86
CA ASP A 193 22.32 -7.47 3.28
C ASP A 193 21.11 -6.55 3.55
N ALA A 194 20.59 -5.82 2.55
CA ALA A 194 19.33 -5.08 2.64
C ALA A 194 18.14 -6.04 2.56
N GLY A 195 18.21 -7.10 1.75
CA GLY A 195 17.32 -8.26 1.84
C GLY A 195 17.37 -8.89 3.22
N SER A 196 18.55 -8.92 3.87
CA SER A 196 18.69 -9.37 5.26
C SER A 196 18.20 -8.33 6.28
N GLY A 197 18.20 -7.04 5.96
CA GLY A 197 17.61 -5.98 6.80
C GLY A 197 16.10 -5.91 6.69
N TYR A 198 15.56 -6.12 5.48
CA TYR A 198 14.13 -6.34 5.25
C TYR A 198 13.71 -7.71 5.82
N ASN A 199 14.49 -8.77 5.61
CA ASN A 199 14.33 -10.04 6.32
C ASN A 199 14.58 -9.90 7.84
N ARG A 200 15.33 -8.89 8.33
CA ARG A 200 15.48 -8.58 9.76
C ARG A 200 14.31 -7.74 10.29
N ALA A 201 13.74 -6.84 9.51
CA ALA A 201 12.47 -6.18 9.82
C ALA A 201 11.30 -7.16 9.62
N MET A 202 11.38 -8.06 8.62
CA MET A 202 10.49 -9.20 8.45
C MET A 202 10.80 -10.35 9.44
N ALA A 203 12.02 -10.48 9.93
CA ALA A 203 12.41 -11.43 10.97
C ALA A 203 11.99 -10.99 12.39
N ARG A 204 11.51 -9.76 12.53
CA ARG A 204 10.70 -9.28 13.65
C ARG A 204 9.22 -9.24 13.24
N ARG A 205 8.77 -10.18 12.40
CA ARG A 205 7.35 -10.33 12.15
C ARG A 205 6.67 -10.68 13.45
N GLU A 206 5.89 -9.74 13.93
CA GLU A 206 4.88 -10.05 14.90
C GLU A 206 3.92 -11.02 14.22
N SER A 207 3.53 -12.06 14.91
CA SER A 207 2.43 -12.94 14.50
C SER A 207 1.38 -12.88 15.58
N ILE A 208 0.13 -12.84 15.16
CA ILE A 208 -1.01 -12.90 16.08
C ILE A 208 -1.51 -14.34 16.03
N ARG A 209 -1.60 -14.98 17.19
CA ARG A 209 -2.35 -16.21 17.36
C ARG A 209 -3.65 -15.89 18.07
N VAL A 210 -4.77 -16.21 17.45
CA VAL A 210 -6.07 -16.11 18.08
C VAL A 210 -6.25 -17.30 19.03
N VAL A 211 -6.18 -17.04 20.31
CA VAL A 211 -6.24 -18.09 21.34
C VAL A 211 -7.68 -18.53 21.55
N ASP A 212 -8.60 -17.58 21.62
CA ASP A 212 -10.02 -17.85 21.81
C ASP A 212 -10.90 -16.73 21.22
N VAL A 213 -12.08 -17.11 20.75
CA VAL A 213 -13.16 -16.21 20.34
C VAL A 213 -14.44 -16.71 21.00
N SER A 214 -14.91 -15.98 21.98
CA SER A 214 -16.14 -16.29 22.75
C SER A 214 -17.22 -15.25 22.40
N LEU A 215 -18.34 -15.71 21.84
CA LEU A 215 -19.51 -14.86 21.62
C LEU A 215 -20.21 -14.59 22.94
N ALA A 216 -20.65 -13.35 23.16
CA ALA A 216 -21.46 -12.99 24.31
C ALA A 216 -22.89 -13.55 24.17
N GLU A 217 -23.50 -13.88 25.30
CA GLU A 217 -24.94 -14.14 25.31
C GLU A 217 -25.70 -12.88 24.92
N PRO A 218 -26.74 -12.98 24.08
CA PRO A 218 -27.56 -11.84 23.70
C PRO A 218 -28.21 -11.19 24.92
N ASP A 219 -28.03 -9.86 25.05
CA ASP A 219 -28.68 -9.06 26.06
C ASP A 219 -29.98 -8.41 25.57
N ASP A 220 -30.55 -7.48 26.35
CA ASP A 220 -31.80 -6.80 25.99
C ASP A 220 -31.67 -5.91 24.75
N GLY A 221 -30.46 -5.50 24.36
CA GLY A 221 -30.20 -4.69 23.15
C GLY A 221 -30.03 -5.49 21.88
N LEU A 222 -29.39 -6.67 21.97
CA LEU A 222 -29.08 -7.53 20.81
C LEU A 222 -30.03 -8.72 20.71
N ARG A 223 -30.52 -8.98 19.50
CA ARG A 223 -31.23 -10.22 19.18
C ARG A 223 -30.25 -11.34 18.88
N LYS A 224 -29.21 -11.05 18.06
CA LYS A 224 -28.14 -11.99 17.71
C LYS A 224 -26.95 -11.24 17.11
N ALA A 225 -25.77 -11.79 17.36
CA ALA A 225 -24.53 -11.36 16.69
C ALA A 225 -23.65 -12.57 16.38
N HIS A 226 -22.72 -12.40 15.45
CA HIS A 226 -21.75 -13.41 15.07
C HIS A 226 -20.47 -12.76 14.54
N LEU A 227 -19.33 -13.38 14.81
CA LEU A 227 -18.06 -13.05 14.18
C LEU A 227 -17.74 -14.11 13.12
N ASP A 228 -17.59 -13.68 11.88
CA ASP A 228 -17.12 -14.52 10.77
C ASP A 228 -15.59 -14.68 10.83
N HIS A 229 -14.90 -13.67 11.40
CA HIS A 229 -13.45 -13.60 11.52
C HIS A 229 -13.08 -12.65 12.69
N PRO A 230 -12.04 -12.96 13.52
CA PRO A 230 -11.18 -14.13 13.42
C PRO A 230 -11.83 -15.40 13.99
N ALA A 231 -11.22 -16.54 13.68
CA ALA A 231 -11.58 -17.83 14.27
C ALA A 231 -10.58 -18.24 15.37
N THR A 232 -11.05 -18.98 16.38
CA THR A 232 -10.18 -19.58 17.40
C THR A 232 -9.14 -20.50 16.75
N GLY A 233 -7.88 -20.35 17.14
CA GLY A 233 -6.75 -21.12 16.61
C GLY A 233 -6.11 -20.52 15.35
N GLU A 234 -6.64 -19.43 14.80
CA GLU A 234 -6.10 -18.77 13.62
C GLU A 234 -4.75 -18.13 13.93
N GLU A 235 -3.79 -18.28 12.99
CA GLU A 235 -2.49 -17.61 13.03
C GLU A 235 -2.38 -16.61 11.87
N LEU A 236 -2.05 -15.37 12.19
CA LEU A 236 -1.95 -14.25 11.27
C LEU A 236 -0.51 -13.72 11.25
N ASP A 237 0.02 -13.51 10.08
CA ASP A 237 1.31 -12.81 9.92
C ASP A 237 1.09 -11.28 10.03
N GLY A 238 1.88 -10.62 10.88
CA GLY A 238 1.79 -9.18 11.14
C GLY A 238 1.14 -8.87 12.49
N ASN A 239 0.83 -7.58 12.68
CA ASN A 239 0.24 -7.06 13.92
C ASN A 239 -1.17 -6.48 13.72
N ALA A 240 -1.81 -6.75 12.58
CA ALA A 240 -3.15 -6.27 12.28
C ALA A 240 -4.17 -7.41 12.34
N LEU A 241 -5.17 -7.27 13.21
CA LEU A 241 -6.28 -8.20 13.31
C LEU A 241 -7.49 -7.61 12.60
N LYS A 242 -7.98 -8.30 11.58
CA LYS A 242 -9.24 -8.00 10.93
C LYS A 242 -10.39 -8.65 11.71
N ILE A 243 -11.43 -7.88 12.01
CA ILE A 243 -12.66 -8.38 12.66
C ILE A 243 -13.81 -8.16 11.69
N VAL A 244 -14.53 -9.21 11.37
CA VAL A 244 -15.67 -9.21 10.45
C VAL A 244 -16.81 -9.96 11.10
N GLY A 245 -18.02 -9.43 10.98
CA GLY A 245 -19.19 -10.08 11.55
C GLY A 245 -20.47 -9.37 11.18
N TRP A 246 -21.52 -9.72 11.90
CA TRP A 246 -22.80 -9.08 11.80
C TRP A 246 -23.49 -9.05 13.17
N ALA A 247 -24.34 -8.05 13.37
CA ALA A 247 -25.13 -7.90 14.58
C ALA A 247 -26.51 -7.31 14.28
N VAL A 248 -27.56 -7.88 14.85
CA VAL A 248 -28.94 -7.42 14.74
C VAL A 248 -29.47 -7.08 16.13
N GLY A 249 -30.05 -5.90 16.26
CA GLY A 249 -30.71 -5.47 17.47
C GLY A 249 -32.10 -6.07 17.60
N ARG A 250 -32.72 -5.99 18.78
CA ARG A 250 -34.09 -6.50 19.01
C ARG A 250 -35.15 -5.56 18.43
N GLU A 251 -35.16 -4.32 18.87
CA GLU A 251 -36.16 -3.32 18.52
C GLU A 251 -35.63 -2.23 17.61
N LYS A 252 -34.31 -1.97 17.66
CA LYS A 252 -33.61 -0.97 16.86
C LYS A 252 -32.38 -1.57 16.20
N PRO A 253 -31.92 -1.03 15.06
CA PRO A 253 -30.71 -1.51 14.41
C PRO A 253 -29.47 -1.24 15.30
N VAL A 254 -28.43 -2.05 15.11
CA VAL A 254 -27.11 -1.76 15.67
C VAL A 254 -26.48 -0.64 14.83
N GLU A 255 -26.10 0.47 15.47
CA GLU A 255 -25.57 1.66 14.79
C GLU A 255 -24.10 1.49 14.42
N SER A 256 -23.31 1.03 15.39
CA SER A 256 -21.87 0.83 15.24
C SER A 256 -21.38 -0.30 16.12
N VAL A 257 -20.17 -0.77 15.81
CA VAL A 257 -19.41 -1.73 16.61
C VAL A 257 -18.13 -1.08 17.07
N GLU A 258 -17.81 -1.23 18.34
CA GLU A 258 -16.59 -0.79 18.99
C GLU A 258 -15.76 -1.99 19.44
N VAL A 259 -14.43 -1.85 19.34
CA VAL A 259 -13.49 -2.79 19.92
C VAL A 259 -12.71 -2.08 21.02
N LEU A 260 -12.61 -2.72 22.16
CA LEU A 260 -11.89 -2.22 23.32
C LEU A 260 -10.70 -3.09 23.62
N ALA A 261 -9.59 -2.46 23.99
CA ALA A 261 -8.43 -3.09 24.60
C ALA A 261 -8.16 -2.43 25.94
N ALA A 262 -7.99 -3.21 27.01
CA ALA A 262 -7.80 -2.72 28.38
C ALA A 262 -8.88 -1.69 28.83
N GLY A 263 -10.11 -1.81 28.30
CA GLY A 263 -11.22 -0.91 28.62
C GLY A 263 -11.32 0.36 27.79
N GLU A 264 -10.33 0.66 26.93
CA GLU A 264 -10.33 1.81 26.03
C GLU A 264 -10.76 1.42 24.61
N VAL A 265 -11.55 2.28 23.95
CA VAL A 265 -11.99 2.05 22.56
C VAL A 265 -10.79 2.25 21.62
N VAL A 266 -10.39 1.19 20.95
CA VAL A 266 -9.26 1.20 20.00
C VAL A 266 -9.69 1.22 18.54
N ALA A 267 -10.94 0.87 18.25
CA ALA A 267 -11.52 0.95 16.91
C ALA A 267 -13.04 1.03 16.96
N THR A 268 -13.63 1.74 15.98
CA THR A 268 -15.08 1.86 15.81
C THR A 268 -15.44 1.77 14.34
N THR A 269 -16.55 1.12 13.99
CA THR A 269 -17.06 1.03 12.62
C THR A 269 -18.60 1.06 12.61
N PRO A 270 -19.23 1.71 11.61
CA PRO A 270 -20.68 1.62 11.45
C PRO A 270 -21.10 0.21 10.99
N VAL A 271 -22.35 -0.17 11.36
CA VAL A 271 -23.00 -1.41 10.90
C VAL A 271 -23.82 -1.07 9.66
N GLN A 272 -23.27 -1.36 8.47
CA GLN A 272 -23.89 -0.93 7.21
C GLN A 272 -23.57 -1.84 6.02
N ILE A 273 -22.92 -2.99 6.25
CA ILE A 273 -22.57 -3.92 5.18
C ILE A 273 -23.77 -4.85 4.92
N GLU A 274 -24.13 -4.99 3.66
CA GLU A 274 -25.22 -5.87 3.25
C GLU A 274 -24.95 -7.33 3.64
N ARG A 275 -25.99 -7.96 4.21
CA ARG A 275 -26.00 -9.37 4.66
C ARG A 275 -27.29 -10.05 4.26
N PRO A 276 -27.45 -10.43 2.98
CA PRO A 276 -28.71 -11.06 2.50
C PRO A 276 -29.12 -12.31 3.29
N GLY A 277 -28.15 -13.12 3.74
CA GLY A 277 -28.42 -14.28 4.59
C GLY A 277 -28.96 -13.92 5.97
N VAL A 278 -28.52 -12.79 6.55
CA VAL A 278 -29.04 -12.28 7.83
C VAL A 278 -30.46 -11.71 7.62
N ALA A 279 -30.66 -10.94 6.54
CA ALA A 279 -31.99 -10.44 6.18
C ALA A 279 -33.02 -11.56 6.02
N GLY A 280 -32.63 -12.65 5.36
CA GLY A 280 -33.51 -13.84 5.20
C GLY A 280 -33.77 -14.57 6.51
N ALA A 281 -32.83 -14.63 7.43
CA ALA A 281 -32.97 -15.28 8.72
C ALA A 281 -33.76 -14.43 9.74
N TYR A 282 -33.71 -13.10 9.61
CA TYR A 282 -34.33 -12.12 10.52
C TYR A 282 -35.13 -11.06 9.76
N PRO A 283 -36.15 -11.45 8.95
CA PRO A 283 -36.83 -10.52 8.05
C PRO A 283 -37.55 -9.39 8.77
N ASP A 284 -38.08 -9.65 9.97
CA ASP A 284 -38.83 -8.67 10.78
C ASP A 284 -37.93 -7.87 11.75
N THR A 285 -36.60 -7.98 11.62
CA THR A 285 -35.68 -7.28 12.54
C THR A 285 -35.12 -6.02 11.90
N PRO A 286 -35.27 -4.85 12.55
CA PRO A 286 -34.76 -3.60 12.02
C PRO A 286 -33.27 -3.66 11.68
N GLY A 287 -32.89 -3.23 10.45
CA GLY A 287 -31.49 -3.17 10.01
C GLY A 287 -30.86 -4.52 9.64
N SER A 288 -31.62 -5.63 9.62
CA SER A 288 -31.08 -6.97 9.30
C SER A 288 -30.43 -7.04 7.91
N GLY A 289 -30.91 -6.27 6.93
CA GLY A 289 -30.36 -6.21 5.57
C GLY A 289 -28.93 -5.64 5.49
N THR A 290 -28.59 -4.73 6.40
CA THR A 290 -27.28 -4.05 6.48
C THR A 290 -26.59 -4.32 7.81
N ALA A 291 -26.78 -5.50 8.39
CA ALA A 291 -26.30 -5.86 9.73
C ALA A 291 -24.80 -6.15 9.81
N GLY A 292 -24.06 -6.14 8.70
CA GLY A 292 -22.64 -6.48 8.66
C GLY A 292 -21.74 -5.33 9.07
N PHE A 293 -20.59 -5.71 9.63
CA PHE A 293 -19.50 -4.78 9.97
C PHE A 293 -18.13 -5.38 9.66
N ARG A 294 -17.13 -4.50 9.48
CA ARG A 294 -15.73 -4.86 9.28
C ARG A 294 -14.85 -3.76 9.84
N LEU A 295 -13.83 -4.15 10.59
CA LEU A 295 -12.80 -3.23 11.10
C LEU A 295 -11.45 -3.94 11.21
N VAL A 296 -10.39 -3.15 11.42
CA VAL A 296 -9.03 -3.65 11.63
C VAL A 296 -8.50 -3.01 12.92
N VAL A 297 -7.95 -3.85 13.79
CA VAL A 297 -7.30 -3.42 15.02
C VAL A 297 -5.80 -3.64 14.88
N GLN A 298 -4.99 -2.63 15.18
CA GLN A 298 -3.54 -2.77 15.26
C GLN A 298 -3.15 -3.32 16.63
N GLY A 299 -2.47 -4.46 16.64
CA GLY A 299 -1.91 -5.00 17.87
C GLY A 299 -0.67 -4.20 18.30
N SER A 300 -0.54 -3.89 19.58
CA SER A 300 0.63 -3.24 20.14
C SER A 300 1.21 -4.05 21.29
N GLY A 301 2.50 -4.38 21.18
CA GLY A 301 3.23 -5.08 22.24
C GLY A 301 3.12 -6.60 22.17
N GLU A 302 4.18 -7.27 22.62
CA GLU A 302 4.27 -8.73 22.73
C GLU A 302 3.53 -9.23 23.96
N GLY A 303 2.85 -10.37 23.87
CA GLY A 303 2.16 -11.00 24.96
C GLY A 303 0.69 -11.33 24.67
N ARG A 304 -0.05 -11.63 25.74
CA ARG A 304 -1.47 -11.97 25.69
C ARG A 304 -2.32 -10.70 25.85
N HIS A 305 -3.26 -10.52 24.94
CA HIS A 305 -4.19 -9.40 24.91
C HIS A 305 -5.63 -9.89 24.85
N GLU A 306 -6.52 -9.17 25.47
CA GLU A 306 -7.96 -9.41 25.40
C GLU A 306 -8.63 -8.18 24.78
N LEU A 307 -9.47 -8.44 23.77
CA LEU A 307 -10.30 -7.44 23.10
C LEU A 307 -11.76 -7.72 23.39
N ALA A 308 -12.49 -6.71 23.80
CA ALA A 308 -13.94 -6.78 23.90
C ALA A 308 -14.57 -6.15 22.66
N VAL A 309 -15.52 -6.83 22.04
CA VAL A 309 -16.31 -6.34 20.90
C VAL A 309 -17.72 -6.07 21.39
N ARG A 310 -18.22 -4.85 21.18
CA ARG A 310 -19.57 -4.45 21.58
C ARG A 310 -20.28 -3.66 20.47
N GLY A 311 -21.60 -3.78 20.41
CA GLY A 311 -22.45 -2.97 19.57
C GLY A 311 -23.03 -1.77 20.31
N LEU A 312 -23.35 -0.69 19.61
CA LEU A 312 -24.17 0.40 20.10
C LEU A 312 -25.57 0.29 19.51
N VAL A 313 -26.57 0.28 20.37
CA VAL A 313 -28.00 0.21 20.02
C VAL A 313 -28.73 1.29 20.81
N ASP A 314 -29.24 2.32 20.14
CA ASP A 314 -29.91 3.47 20.79
C ASP A 314 -29.05 4.10 21.90
N GLY A 315 -27.74 4.28 21.61
CA GLY A 315 -26.75 4.83 22.55
C GLY A 315 -26.37 3.92 23.73
N LYS A 316 -26.92 2.69 23.81
CA LYS A 316 -26.58 1.69 24.82
C LYS A 316 -25.58 0.67 24.26
N GLN A 317 -24.68 0.23 25.13
CA GLN A 317 -23.66 -0.77 24.79
C GLN A 317 -24.22 -2.16 25.00
N ALA A 318 -24.00 -3.04 24.00
CA ALA A 318 -24.42 -4.42 24.01
C ALA A 318 -23.23 -5.33 23.66
N PRO A 319 -22.82 -6.27 24.48
CA PRO A 319 -21.66 -7.12 24.25
C PRO A 319 -21.90 -8.06 23.05
N ILE A 320 -20.88 -8.21 22.19
CA ILE A 320 -20.90 -9.10 21.02
C ILE A 320 -19.97 -10.29 21.24
N ALA A 321 -18.71 -10.03 21.60
CA ALA A 321 -17.69 -11.07 21.76
C ALA A 321 -16.50 -10.62 22.59
N SER A 322 -15.76 -11.59 23.12
CA SER A 322 -14.38 -11.45 23.59
C SER A 322 -13.43 -12.19 22.66
N ILE A 323 -12.28 -11.60 22.36
CA ILE A 323 -11.22 -12.18 21.53
C ILE A 323 -9.93 -12.16 22.34
N VAL A 324 -9.34 -13.33 22.56
CA VAL A 324 -8.06 -13.46 23.25
C VAL A 324 -6.97 -13.70 22.22
N LEU A 325 -5.95 -12.87 22.22
CA LEU A 325 -4.82 -12.91 21.29
C LEU A 325 -3.52 -13.18 22.02
N GLU A 326 -2.59 -13.81 21.34
CA GLU A 326 -1.19 -13.87 21.71
C GLU A 326 -0.35 -13.26 20.58
N ILE A 327 0.29 -12.12 20.85
CA ILE A 327 1.21 -11.49 19.91
C ILE A 327 2.62 -11.96 20.21
N ARG A 328 3.26 -12.59 19.24
CA ARG A 328 4.61 -13.17 19.33
C ARG A 328 5.54 -12.49 18.34
N ARG A 329 6.79 -12.23 18.77
CA ARG A 329 7.87 -11.87 17.87
C ARG A 329 8.60 -13.15 17.44
N ARG A 330 8.47 -13.53 16.17
CA ARG A 330 9.22 -14.66 15.62
C ARG A 330 10.71 -14.27 15.48
N GLY A 331 11.56 -14.83 16.33
CA GLY A 331 13.02 -14.78 16.18
C GLY A 331 13.49 -15.75 15.08
N LEU A 332 14.65 -15.47 14.49
CA LEU A 332 15.25 -16.22 13.35
C LEU A 332 15.55 -17.72 13.62
N LEU A 333 15.46 -18.19 14.84
CA LEU A 333 15.92 -19.52 15.24
C LEU A 333 14.84 -20.63 15.21
N SER A 334 13.56 -20.29 15.11
CA SER A 334 12.48 -21.29 15.12
C SER A 334 12.31 -22.07 13.79
N ARG A 335 13.02 -21.69 12.72
CA ARG A 335 13.02 -22.44 11.45
C ARG A 335 14.08 -23.54 11.33
N LEU A 336 15.05 -23.60 12.25
CA LEU A 336 16.15 -24.58 12.21
C LEU A 336 15.89 -25.81 13.09
N PHE A 337 14.93 -25.74 13.99
CA PHE A 337 14.56 -26.86 14.83
C PHE A 337 13.03 -26.97 14.83
N GLY A 338 12.51 -27.72 13.85
CA GLY A 338 11.09 -28.11 13.84
C GLY A 338 10.74 -28.77 15.17
N ASP A 339 9.59 -28.41 15.75
CA ASP A 339 9.05 -29.04 16.92
C ASP A 339 8.98 -30.57 16.70
N ARG A 340 9.72 -31.28 17.55
CA ARG A 340 9.50 -32.71 17.81
C ARG A 340 8.58 -32.85 18.98
#